data_1900ea12dd72a7a094d072879a3b0c18
#
_entry.id   1900ea12dd72a7a094d072879a3b0c18
#
_cell.length_a   1.000
_cell.length_b   1.000
_cell.length_c   1.000
_cell.angle_alpha   90.00
_cell.angle_beta   90.00
_cell.angle_gamma   90.00
#
_symmetry.space_group_name_H-M   'P 1'
#
loop_
_entity.id
_entity.type
_entity.pdbx_description
1 polymer ?
#
loop_
_entity_poly.entity_id
_entity_poly.type
_entity_poly.pdbx_seq_one_letter_code
_entity_poly.pdbx_strand_id
1 'polypeptide(L)'
;ALMVLVTTVLGFAACMYSLARWAIVGPRFHSLFLLLLMGLNGAFLTGDLFNLYVFFEVLLAASYGLLLHSAGRARVKAGLQYIAINLASSMVFLIGVGLMYGVTGTLNMADITAQAAALGPDDLALYKAGLAILLVAFLTKAGMWPLSFWLPTAYAAASPPVAAIFAVMTKVGVYVVLRMLMLVGGEGGAFDPTGIVELITPWLLYGGIATIAYGSVGVLASKELPRIAAYATLISSGTLLAAFGTADERVIGASLYYLVGSTFAAGAAFLLAEPIGRRRETEPVQVVEPVFGDDFETNLRSEFEGYEVGVVIPASTALLGGAFVVCALVLAGMPPLSGFLAKLGIMSGVLAFQDAVSGSSWVLVSIIVFSGLATLLALMRKGVEVFWQSGDDAIGEVGSLEAAAIGLLLTACIAITLAAGPSMRYIDLTSAELASPVVYTEAVLGGQR
;
A
#
# COMPACT_ATOMS: atom_id res chain seq x y z
N ALA A 1 -11.20 -6.29 12.25
CA ALA A 1 -10.06 -6.68 13.08
C ALA A 1 -8.75 -6.67 12.29
N LEU A 2 -8.64 -7.38 11.14
CA LEU A 2 -7.40 -7.52 10.36
C LEU A 2 -6.75 -6.16 10.02
N MET A 3 -7.51 -5.22 9.46
CA MET A 3 -6.99 -3.91 9.05
C MET A 3 -6.52 -3.05 10.23
N VAL A 4 -7.16 -3.18 11.38
CA VAL A 4 -6.74 -2.50 12.61
C VAL A 4 -5.39 -3.04 13.08
N LEU A 5 -5.17 -4.37 13.03
CA LEU A 5 -3.88 -4.98 13.36
C LEU A 5 -2.77 -4.50 12.40
N VAL A 6 -3.02 -4.50 11.10
CA VAL A 6 -2.07 -4.00 10.09
C VAL A 6 -1.72 -2.54 10.36
N THR A 7 -2.72 -1.70 10.63
CA THR A 7 -2.52 -0.28 10.94
C THR A 7 -1.72 -0.08 12.22
N THR A 8 -1.99 -0.88 13.25
CA THR A 8 -1.29 -0.78 14.53
C THR A 8 0.18 -1.15 14.40
N VAL A 9 0.50 -2.27 13.74
CA VAL A 9 1.89 -2.71 13.53
C VAL A 9 2.66 -1.70 12.68
N LEU A 10 2.09 -1.27 11.55
CA LEU A 10 2.74 -0.30 10.68
C LEU A 10 2.85 1.08 11.34
N GLY A 11 1.80 1.51 12.03
CA GLY A 11 1.79 2.77 12.78
C GLY A 11 2.82 2.79 13.89
N PHE A 12 2.98 1.69 14.62
CA PHE A 12 4.00 1.55 15.64
C PHE A 12 5.41 1.61 15.06
N ALA A 13 5.67 0.88 13.97
CA ALA A 13 6.96 0.94 13.27
C ALA A 13 7.28 2.35 12.76
N ALA A 14 6.32 3.02 12.12
CA ALA A 14 6.49 4.39 11.62
C ALA A 14 6.69 5.40 12.77
N CYS A 15 6.00 5.21 13.90
CA CYS A 15 6.19 6.02 15.10
C CYS A 15 7.61 5.83 15.68
N MET A 16 8.07 4.58 15.85
CA MET A 16 9.44 4.28 16.28
C MET A 16 10.48 4.94 15.37
N TYR A 17 10.30 4.82 14.06
CA TYR A 17 11.19 5.45 13.09
C TYR A 17 11.22 6.98 13.24
N SER A 18 10.05 7.59 13.47
CA SER A 18 9.93 9.04 13.62
C SER A 18 10.68 9.58 14.83
N LEU A 19 10.74 8.81 15.92
CA LEU A 19 11.47 9.18 17.14
C LEU A 19 12.98 9.34 16.91
N ALA A 20 13.55 8.66 15.92
CA ALA A 20 14.98 8.75 15.63
C ALA A 20 15.38 10.14 15.13
N ARG A 21 14.56 10.78 14.26
CA ARG A 21 14.92 12.06 13.62
C ARG A 21 13.75 13.02 13.41
N TRP A 22 12.57 12.51 13.11
CA TRP A 22 11.44 13.34 12.64
C TRP A 22 10.67 14.02 13.78
N ALA A 23 10.82 13.55 15.00
CA ALA A 23 10.25 14.18 16.19
C ALA A 23 10.78 15.61 16.45
N ILE A 24 12.00 15.90 15.97
CA ILE A 24 12.70 17.17 16.21
C ILE A 24 12.44 18.18 15.07
N VAL A 25 11.99 17.71 13.90
CA VAL A 25 11.90 18.52 12.66
C VAL A 25 10.79 19.56 12.72
N GLY A 26 9.81 19.45 13.63
CA GLY A 26 8.78 20.48 13.79
C GLY A 26 7.72 20.13 14.84
N PRO A 27 7.03 21.13 15.37
CA PRO A 27 5.98 20.94 16.36
C PRO A 27 4.78 20.20 15.75
N ARG A 28 4.08 19.43 16.58
CA ARG A 28 2.80 18.76 16.25
C ARG A 28 2.88 17.53 15.34
N PHE A 29 4.06 17.03 14.95
CA PHE A 29 4.18 15.81 14.14
C PHE A 29 3.40 14.65 14.76
N HIS A 30 3.67 14.32 16.02
CA HIS A 30 3.04 13.20 16.73
C HIS A 30 1.53 13.40 16.90
N SER A 31 1.06 14.62 17.13
CA SER A 31 -0.38 14.90 17.25
C SER A 31 -1.11 14.63 15.94
N LEU A 32 -0.56 15.10 14.81
CA LEU A 32 -1.10 14.82 13.48
C LEU A 32 -1.01 13.34 13.13
N PHE A 33 0.08 12.68 13.52
CA PHE A 33 0.27 11.25 13.28
C PHE A 33 -0.77 10.41 14.06
N LEU A 34 -1.06 10.75 15.30
CA LEU A 34 -2.09 10.08 16.09
C LEU A 34 -3.49 10.35 15.56
N LEU A 35 -3.78 11.58 15.09
CA LEU A 35 -5.04 11.90 14.41
C LEU A 35 -5.21 11.08 13.12
N LEU A 36 -4.13 10.90 12.35
CA LEU A 36 -4.14 10.03 11.17
C LEU A 36 -4.46 8.58 11.53
N LEU A 37 -3.82 8.04 12.58
CA LEU A 37 -4.12 6.68 13.08
C LEU A 37 -5.53 6.54 13.61
N MET A 38 -6.05 7.56 14.29
CA MET A 38 -7.44 7.60 14.77
C MET A 38 -8.40 7.54 13.57
N GLY A 39 -8.20 8.36 12.55
CA GLY A 39 -9.03 8.35 11.34
C GLY A 39 -8.97 7.02 10.59
N LEU A 40 -7.78 6.39 10.46
CA LEU A 40 -7.61 5.08 9.85
C LEU A 40 -8.39 3.99 10.61
N ASN A 41 -8.18 3.89 11.92
CA ASN A 41 -8.86 2.87 12.74
C ASN A 41 -10.37 3.11 12.79
N GLY A 42 -10.82 4.37 12.87
CA GLY A 42 -12.23 4.73 12.79
C GLY A 42 -12.87 4.31 11.48
N ALA A 43 -12.19 4.54 10.34
CA ALA A 43 -12.66 4.12 9.02
C ALA A 43 -12.79 2.58 8.90
N PHE A 44 -11.91 1.81 9.55
CA PHE A 44 -11.99 0.34 9.55
C PHE A 44 -13.04 -0.24 10.50
N LEU A 45 -13.39 0.47 11.55
CA LEU A 45 -14.31 -0.01 12.58
C LEU A 45 -15.76 0.44 12.35
N THR A 46 -15.97 1.49 11.59
CA THR A 46 -17.33 2.04 11.38
C THR A 46 -18.22 1.10 10.56
N GLY A 47 -19.50 1.07 10.92
CA GLY A 47 -20.58 0.42 10.19
C GLY A 47 -21.56 1.40 9.52
N ASP A 48 -21.25 2.69 9.51
CA ASP A 48 -22.09 3.77 8.99
C ASP A 48 -21.34 4.59 7.94
N LEU A 49 -22.00 4.93 6.83
CA LEU A 49 -21.38 5.63 5.69
C LEU A 49 -21.03 7.09 6.03
N PHE A 50 -21.81 7.77 6.87
CA PHE A 50 -21.50 9.13 7.25
C PHE A 50 -20.33 9.18 8.24
N ASN A 51 -20.31 8.27 9.21
CA ASN A 51 -19.15 8.09 10.09
C ASN A 51 -17.88 7.77 9.29
N LEU A 52 -18.00 6.93 8.27
CA LEU A 52 -16.89 6.64 7.36
C LEU A 52 -16.38 7.91 6.68
N TYR A 53 -17.29 8.76 6.19
CA TYR A 53 -16.94 10.06 5.63
C TYR A 53 -16.19 10.94 6.64
N VAL A 54 -16.70 11.06 7.88
CA VAL A 54 -16.06 11.88 8.91
C VAL A 54 -14.66 11.38 9.24
N PHE A 55 -14.46 10.05 9.40
CA PHE A 55 -13.14 9.48 9.63
C PHE A 55 -12.20 9.69 8.43
N PHE A 56 -12.71 9.64 7.20
CA PHE A 56 -11.94 10.00 6.01
C PHE A 56 -11.49 11.45 6.04
N GLU A 57 -12.35 12.39 6.39
CA GLU A 57 -11.99 13.81 6.48
C GLU A 57 -10.92 14.05 7.56
N VAL A 58 -11.05 13.40 8.72
CA VAL A 58 -10.06 13.48 9.81
C VAL A 58 -8.70 12.95 9.35
N LEU A 59 -8.67 11.75 8.75
CA LEU A 59 -7.39 11.19 8.28
C LEU A 59 -6.77 12.02 7.16
N LEU A 60 -7.57 12.60 6.26
CA LEU A 60 -7.09 13.45 5.18
C LEU A 60 -6.53 14.77 5.72
N ALA A 61 -7.25 15.45 6.60
CA ALA A 61 -6.77 16.68 7.24
C ALA A 61 -5.42 16.47 7.96
N ALA A 62 -5.31 15.38 8.72
CA ALA A 62 -4.06 15.00 9.36
C ALA A 62 -2.95 14.70 8.35
N SER A 63 -3.27 13.97 7.27
CA SER A 63 -2.32 13.60 6.21
C SER A 63 -1.81 14.82 5.44
N TYR A 64 -2.63 15.85 5.24
CA TYR A 64 -2.24 17.11 4.61
C TYR A 64 -1.16 17.83 5.46
N GLY A 65 -1.41 17.92 6.77
CA GLY A 65 -0.46 18.50 7.70
C GLY A 65 0.87 17.73 7.73
N LEU A 66 0.81 16.39 7.72
CA LEU A 66 1.99 15.54 7.72
C LEU A 66 2.77 15.57 6.41
N LEU A 67 2.09 15.60 5.26
CA LEU A 67 2.75 15.69 3.95
C LEU A 67 3.49 17.02 3.78
N LEU A 68 2.89 18.12 4.24
CA LEU A 68 3.49 19.45 4.16
C LEU A 68 4.50 19.74 5.29
N HIS A 69 4.61 18.82 6.26
CA HIS A 69 5.57 18.94 7.36
C HIS A 69 7.01 18.98 6.82
N SER A 70 7.83 19.89 7.34
CA SER A 70 9.21 20.14 6.87
C SER A 70 9.35 20.69 5.44
N ALA A 71 8.56 21.70 5.11
CA ALA A 71 8.51 22.49 3.87
C ALA A 71 9.56 22.22 2.76
N GLY A 72 9.15 22.36 1.49
CA GLY A 72 10.02 22.28 0.33
C GLY A 72 9.19 22.43 -0.96
N ARG A 73 9.72 23.06 -1.99
CA ARG A 73 9.00 23.35 -3.24
C ARG A 73 8.33 22.09 -3.86
N ALA A 74 9.06 20.97 -3.88
CA ALA A 74 8.58 19.72 -4.41
C ALA A 74 7.39 19.17 -3.59
N ARG A 75 7.49 19.20 -2.25
CA ARG A 75 6.42 18.78 -1.34
C ARG A 75 5.19 19.63 -1.44
N VAL A 76 5.34 20.96 -1.51
CA VAL A 76 4.20 21.87 -1.66
C VAL A 76 3.45 21.59 -2.96
N LYS A 77 4.16 21.39 -4.09
CA LYS A 77 3.53 21.05 -5.38
C LYS A 77 2.80 19.72 -5.30
N ALA A 78 3.43 18.67 -4.78
CA ALA A 78 2.81 17.36 -4.61
C ALA A 78 1.64 17.41 -3.62
N GLY A 79 1.78 18.16 -2.53
CA GLY A 79 0.75 18.37 -1.52
C GLY A 79 -0.48 19.08 -2.06
N LEU A 80 -0.33 20.13 -2.85
CA LEU A 80 -1.46 20.84 -3.47
C LEU A 80 -2.23 19.90 -4.41
N GLN A 81 -1.56 19.12 -5.23
CA GLN A 81 -2.18 18.13 -6.11
C GLN A 81 -2.92 17.05 -5.29
N TYR A 82 -2.30 16.56 -4.23
CA TYR A 82 -2.88 15.60 -3.30
C TYR A 82 -4.14 16.14 -2.64
N ILE A 83 -4.10 17.35 -2.09
CA ILE A 83 -5.23 18.01 -1.45
C ILE A 83 -6.39 18.21 -2.45
N ALA A 84 -6.12 18.75 -3.63
CA ALA A 84 -7.14 19.03 -4.63
C ALA A 84 -7.92 17.78 -5.05
N ILE A 85 -7.20 16.69 -5.37
CA ILE A 85 -7.83 15.43 -5.79
C ILE A 85 -8.62 14.78 -4.65
N ASN A 86 -8.05 14.79 -3.44
CA ASN A 86 -8.73 14.18 -2.31
C ASN A 86 -9.96 14.98 -1.88
N LEU A 87 -9.91 16.31 -1.92
CA LEU A 87 -11.07 17.15 -1.66
C LEU A 87 -12.18 16.93 -2.70
N ALA A 88 -11.82 16.89 -3.99
CA ALA A 88 -12.78 16.56 -5.05
C ALA A 88 -13.41 15.17 -4.84
N SER A 89 -12.61 14.17 -4.48
CA SER A 89 -13.09 12.83 -4.16
C SER A 89 -14.02 12.81 -2.94
N SER A 90 -13.76 13.64 -1.92
CA SER A 90 -14.63 13.79 -0.75
C SER A 90 -15.98 14.41 -1.10
N MET A 91 -16.03 15.36 -2.04
CA MET A 91 -17.30 15.90 -2.55
C MET A 91 -18.11 14.84 -3.30
N VAL A 92 -17.44 14.05 -4.16
CA VAL A 92 -18.09 12.92 -4.87
C VAL A 92 -18.62 11.90 -3.87
N PHE A 93 -17.86 11.59 -2.82
CA PHE A 93 -18.29 10.71 -1.73
C PHE A 93 -19.58 11.21 -1.07
N LEU A 94 -19.65 12.49 -0.72
CA LEU A 94 -20.81 13.08 -0.06
C LEU A 94 -22.06 13.05 -0.95
N ILE A 95 -21.89 13.27 -2.27
CA ILE A 95 -22.99 13.16 -3.24
C ILE A 95 -23.50 11.71 -3.26
N GLY A 96 -22.61 10.70 -3.32
CA GLY A 96 -23.00 9.29 -3.28
C GLY A 96 -23.76 8.92 -2.00
N VAL A 97 -23.27 9.36 -0.84
CA VAL A 97 -23.95 9.17 0.45
C VAL A 97 -25.32 9.81 0.47
N GLY A 98 -25.44 11.06 -0.03
CA GLY A 98 -26.72 11.76 -0.11
C GLY A 98 -27.76 11.05 -0.96
N LEU A 99 -27.36 10.49 -2.11
CA LEU A 99 -28.23 9.68 -2.97
C LEU A 99 -28.64 8.38 -2.27
N MET A 100 -27.70 7.69 -1.64
CA MET A 100 -27.99 6.45 -0.88
C MET A 100 -29.00 6.73 0.23
N TYR A 101 -28.79 7.78 1.01
CA TYR A 101 -29.71 8.17 2.07
C TYR A 101 -31.10 8.57 1.54
N GLY A 102 -31.15 9.29 0.43
CA GLY A 102 -32.42 9.72 -0.19
C GLY A 102 -33.32 8.55 -0.60
N VAL A 103 -32.71 7.41 -0.96
CA VAL A 103 -33.44 6.23 -1.41
C VAL A 103 -33.74 5.24 -0.27
N THR A 104 -32.76 5.03 0.63
CA THR A 104 -32.86 4.00 1.69
C THR A 104 -33.34 4.57 3.04
N GLY A 105 -33.24 5.88 3.25
CA GLY A 105 -33.57 6.54 4.50
C GLY A 105 -32.59 6.25 5.65
N THR A 106 -31.50 5.52 5.38
CA THR A 106 -30.51 5.10 6.37
C THR A 106 -29.09 5.21 5.84
N LEU A 107 -28.11 5.36 6.74
CA LEU A 107 -26.67 5.34 6.42
C LEU A 107 -25.93 4.18 7.10
N ASN A 108 -26.65 3.39 7.92
CA ASN A 108 -26.11 2.16 8.46
C ASN A 108 -25.93 1.11 7.34
N MET A 109 -24.70 0.62 7.17
CA MET A 109 -24.36 -0.28 6.05
C MET A 109 -25.15 -1.59 6.08
N ALA A 110 -25.49 -2.12 7.27
CA ALA A 110 -26.31 -3.32 7.40
C ALA A 110 -27.77 -3.06 6.99
N ASP A 111 -28.32 -1.92 7.39
CA ASP A 111 -29.69 -1.54 7.08
C ASP A 111 -29.87 -1.16 5.61
N ILE A 112 -28.89 -0.46 5.02
CA ILE A 112 -28.85 -0.19 3.56
C ILE A 112 -28.99 -1.48 2.76
N THR A 113 -28.27 -2.54 3.16
CA THR A 113 -28.34 -3.85 2.49
C THR A 113 -29.73 -4.47 2.61
N ALA A 114 -30.35 -4.39 3.80
CA ALA A 114 -31.69 -4.90 4.01
C ALA A 114 -32.76 -4.13 3.22
N GLN A 115 -32.65 -2.79 3.15
CA GLN A 115 -33.58 -1.94 2.41
C GLN A 115 -33.44 -2.10 0.89
N ALA A 116 -32.21 -2.33 0.38
CA ALA A 116 -31.93 -2.45 -1.05
C ALA A 116 -32.76 -3.57 -1.72
N ALA A 117 -33.02 -4.67 -1.00
CA ALA A 117 -33.82 -5.79 -1.49
C ALA A 117 -35.30 -5.45 -1.67
N ALA A 118 -35.83 -4.40 -1.05
CA ALA A 118 -37.22 -3.98 -1.09
C ALA A 118 -37.47 -2.78 -2.03
N LEU A 119 -36.46 -2.26 -2.71
CA LEU A 119 -36.58 -1.08 -3.57
C LEU A 119 -37.36 -1.38 -4.86
N GLY A 120 -38.20 -0.40 -5.25
CA GLY A 120 -38.88 -0.42 -6.56
C GLY A 120 -37.87 -0.12 -7.71
N PRO A 121 -38.27 -0.33 -8.98
CA PRO A 121 -37.36 -0.17 -10.13
C PRO A 121 -36.75 1.21 -10.28
N ASP A 122 -37.51 2.26 -9.99
CA ASP A 122 -37.02 3.66 -10.09
C ASP A 122 -36.02 3.98 -8.97
N ASP A 123 -36.34 3.59 -7.74
CA ASP A 123 -35.47 3.75 -6.57
C ASP A 123 -34.21 2.89 -6.70
N LEU A 124 -34.32 1.70 -7.28
CA LEU A 124 -33.19 0.81 -7.55
C LEU A 124 -32.19 1.46 -8.54
N ALA A 125 -32.71 2.17 -9.59
CA ALA A 125 -31.84 2.87 -10.52
C ALA A 125 -31.05 4.00 -9.81
N LEU A 126 -31.71 4.74 -8.92
CA LEU A 126 -31.09 5.82 -8.14
C LEU A 126 -30.10 5.25 -7.10
N TYR A 127 -30.42 4.12 -6.48
CA TYR A 127 -29.53 3.38 -5.59
C TYR A 127 -28.25 2.94 -6.30
N LYS A 128 -28.37 2.34 -7.50
CA LYS A 128 -27.22 1.97 -8.34
C LYS A 128 -26.34 3.16 -8.69
N ALA A 129 -26.95 4.28 -9.05
CA ALA A 129 -26.23 5.53 -9.35
C ALA A 129 -25.48 6.05 -8.11
N GLY A 130 -26.12 6.08 -6.94
CA GLY A 130 -25.53 6.49 -5.68
C GLY A 130 -24.32 5.63 -5.30
N LEU A 131 -24.46 4.29 -5.42
CA LEU A 131 -23.36 3.35 -5.15
C LEU A 131 -22.22 3.49 -6.15
N ALA A 132 -22.52 3.66 -7.43
CA ALA A 132 -21.49 3.87 -8.46
C ALA A 132 -20.67 5.16 -8.20
N ILE A 133 -21.34 6.26 -7.82
CA ILE A 133 -20.69 7.51 -7.44
C ILE A 133 -19.82 7.33 -6.20
N LEU A 134 -20.33 6.63 -5.19
CA LEU A 134 -19.60 6.31 -3.98
C LEU A 134 -18.34 5.48 -4.28
N LEU A 135 -18.47 4.49 -5.16
CA LEU A 135 -17.34 3.66 -5.59
C LEU A 135 -16.28 4.47 -6.33
N VAL A 136 -16.64 5.41 -7.20
CA VAL A 136 -15.67 6.30 -7.86
C VAL A 136 -14.82 7.05 -6.82
N ALA A 137 -15.43 7.54 -5.73
CA ALA A 137 -14.69 8.18 -4.66
C ALA A 137 -13.67 7.23 -4.01
N PHE A 138 -14.07 5.99 -3.70
CA PHE A 138 -13.15 5.01 -3.10
C PHE A 138 -12.09 4.51 -4.07
N LEU A 139 -12.42 4.35 -5.34
CA LEU A 139 -11.45 3.97 -6.39
C LEU A 139 -10.40 5.07 -6.59
N THR A 140 -10.79 6.34 -6.47
CA THR A 140 -9.84 7.46 -6.44
C THR A 140 -8.88 7.37 -5.25
N LYS A 141 -9.40 7.03 -4.05
CA LYS A 141 -8.61 6.83 -2.84
C LYS A 141 -7.70 5.60 -2.94
N ALA A 142 -8.18 4.51 -3.54
CA ALA A 142 -7.40 3.31 -3.82
C ALA A 142 -6.32 3.52 -4.89
N GLY A 143 -6.37 4.63 -5.62
CA GLY A 143 -5.44 4.93 -6.70
C GLY A 143 -5.67 4.11 -7.96
N MET A 144 -6.93 3.80 -8.32
CA MET A 144 -7.24 3.11 -9.57
C MET A 144 -6.98 4.01 -10.76
N TRP A 145 -6.35 3.45 -11.82
CA TRP A 145 -6.19 4.15 -13.08
C TRP A 145 -7.57 4.46 -13.73
N PRO A 146 -7.80 5.65 -14.30
CA PRO A 146 -6.87 6.75 -14.57
C PRO A 146 -6.68 7.74 -13.40
N LEU A 147 -7.34 7.57 -12.26
CA LEU A 147 -7.31 8.49 -11.13
C LEU A 147 -6.10 8.30 -10.19
N SER A 148 -5.08 7.54 -10.61
CA SER A 148 -3.92 7.16 -9.80
C SER A 148 -2.75 8.14 -9.82
N PHE A 149 -2.74 9.14 -10.72
CA PHE A 149 -1.59 10.01 -11.01
C PHE A 149 -1.08 10.84 -9.82
N TRP A 150 -1.92 11.11 -8.83
CA TRP A 150 -1.58 11.87 -7.63
C TRP A 150 -0.72 11.06 -6.63
N LEU A 151 -0.93 9.75 -6.56
CA LEU A 151 -0.36 8.89 -5.52
C LEU A 151 1.17 8.79 -5.58
N PRO A 152 1.82 8.48 -6.72
CA PRO A 152 3.27 8.33 -6.76
C PRO A 152 4.01 9.61 -6.42
N THR A 153 3.46 10.77 -6.82
CA THR A 153 4.07 12.07 -6.52
C THR A 153 3.93 12.46 -5.06
N ALA A 154 2.76 12.23 -4.46
CA ALA A 154 2.50 12.55 -3.07
C ALA A 154 3.30 11.64 -2.11
N TYR A 155 3.29 10.32 -2.36
CA TYR A 155 3.96 9.35 -1.50
C TYR A 155 5.48 9.45 -1.56
N ALA A 156 6.04 9.68 -2.76
CA ALA A 156 7.47 9.89 -2.91
C ALA A 156 7.97 11.22 -2.29
N ALA A 157 7.12 12.23 -2.19
CA ALA A 157 7.45 13.51 -1.58
C ALA A 157 7.28 13.52 -0.05
N ALA A 158 6.50 12.59 0.52
CA ALA A 158 6.28 12.49 1.95
C ALA A 158 7.56 12.10 2.71
N SER A 159 7.63 12.45 4.00
CA SER A 159 8.70 11.93 4.85
C SER A 159 8.55 10.41 5.03
N PRO A 160 9.64 9.65 5.22
CA PRO A 160 9.60 8.18 5.27
C PRO A 160 8.56 7.60 6.23
N PRO A 161 8.43 8.05 7.50
CA PRO A 161 7.41 7.51 8.39
C PRO A 161 5.99 7.87 7.95
N VAL A 162 5.79 9.01 7.30
CA VAL A 162 4.49 9.41 6.74
C VAL A 162 4.17 8.61 5.49
N ALA A 163 5.14 8.41 4.59
CA ALA A 163 4.98 7.59 3.40
C ALA A 163 4.67 6.13 3.76
N ALA A 164 5.29 5.59 4.81
CA ALA A 164 5.03 4.25 5.30
C ALA A 164 3.56 4.08 5.72
N ILE A 165 3.01 4.99 6.52
CA ILE A 165 1.61 4.91 6.94
C ILE A 165 0.63 5.19 5.79
N PHE A 166 1.03 5.95 4.76
CA PHE A 166 0.24 6.15 3.55
C PHE A 166 0.01 4.85 2.76
N ALA A 167 0.88 3.85 2.91
CA ALA A 167 0.65 2.52 2.34
C ALA A 167 -0.65 1.88 2.87
N VAL A 168 -0.98 2.06 4.17
CA VAL A 168 -2.29 1.63 4.72
C VAL A 168 -3.42 2.53 4.23
N MET A 169 -3.17 3.83 4.12
CA MET A 169 -4.20 4.79 3.71
C MET A 169 -4.79 4.44 2.32
N THR A 170 -3.96 3.99 1.39
CA THR A 170 -4.43 3.45 0.10
C THR A 170 -5.34 2.24 0.29
N LYS A 171 -5.03 1.38 1.26
CA LYS A 171 -5.81 0.15 1.54
C LYS A 171 -7.17 0.43 2.19
N VAL A 172 -7.39 1.63 2.74
CA VAL A 172 -8.74 2.03 3.21
C VAL A 172 -9.71 2.07 2.04
N GLY A 173 -9.32 2.69 0.90
CA GLY A 173 -10.15 2.70 -0.31
C GLY A 173 -10.44 1.29 -0.83
N VAL A 174 -9.40 0.44 -0.91
CA VAL A 174 -9.53 -0.97 -1.32
C VAL A 174 -10.44 -1.76 -0.37
N TYR A 175 -10.30 -1.57 0.95
CA TYR A 175 -11.14 -2.20 1.97
C TYR A 175 -12.61 -1.81 1.83
N VAL A 176 -12.90 -0.53 1.63
CA VAL A 176 -14.30 -0.09 1.51
C VAL A 176 -14.94 -0.63 0.23
N VAL A 177 -14.21 -0.66 -0.89
CA VAL A 177 -14.67 -1.30 -2.13
C VAL A 177 -15.03 -2.76 -1.89
N LEU A 178 -14.14 -3.53 -1.23
CA LEU A 178 -14.42 -4.93 -0.89
C LEU A 178 -15.65 -5.04 0.02
N ARG A 179 -15.72 -4.23 1.07
CA ARG A 179 -16.83 -4.26 2.02
C ARG A 179 -18.17 -3.97 1.36
N MET A 180 -18.23 -2.95 0.50
CA MET A 180 -19.45 -2.61 -0.24
C MET A 180 -19.83 -3.71 -1.23
N LEU A 181 -18.86 -4.28 -1.94
CA LEU A 181 -19.10 -5.40 -2.86
C LEU A 181 -19.70 -6.62 -2.14
N MET A 182 -19.15 -6.98 -0.97
CA MET A 182 -19.64 -8.13 -0.19
C MET A 182 -20.99 -7.87 0.43
N LEU A 183 -21.25 -6.66 0.93
CA LEU A 183 -22.57 -6.32 1.51
C LEU A 183 -23.70 -6.32 0.49
N VAL A 184 -23.43 -5.91 -0.74
CA VAL A 184 -24.43 -5.82 -1.82
C VAL A 184 -24.59 -7.14 -2.56
N GLY A 185 -23.51 -7.94 -2.66
CA GLY A 185 -23.49 -9.19 -3.45
C GLY A 185 -24.27 -10.37 -2.86
N GLY A 186 -24.71 -10.30 -1.59
CA GLY A 186 -25.42 -11.39 -0.94
C GLY A 186 -24.58 -12.63 -0.70
N GLU A 187 -25.20 -13.72 -0.22
CA GLU A 187 -24.53 -15.00 0.05
C GLU A 187 -23.99 -15.63 -1.23
N GLY A 188 -22.67 -15.78 -1.31
CA GLY A 188 -21.98 -16.53 -2.36
C GLY A 188 -22.09 -15.95 -3.77
N GLY A 189 -22.40 -14.65 -3.93
CA GLY A 189 -22.59 -14.03 -5.24
C GLY A 189 -23.80 -14.55 -6.01
N ALA A 190 -24.52 -15.54 -5.47
CA ALA A 190 -25.65 -16.18 -6.13
C ALA A 190 -26.96 -15.38 -6.02
N PHE A 191 -27.01 -14.37 -5.17
CA PHE A 191 -28.22 -13.59 -4.92
C PHE A 191 -27.88 -12.10 -4.82
N ASP A 192 -27.58 -11.50 -5.96
CA ASP A 192 -27.59 -10.04 -6.10
C ASP A 192 -28.94 -9.60 -6.69
N PRO A 193 -29.96 -9.32 -5.85
CA PRO A 193 -31.27 -8.89 -6.33
C PRO A 193 -31.18 -7.54 -7.05
N THR A 194 -30.07 -6.84 -6.89
CA THR A 194 -29.87 -5.50 -7.46
C THR A 194 -29.14 -5.56 -8.81
N GLY A 195 -28.43 -6.62 -9.17
CA GLY A 195 -27.59 -6.73 -10.37
C GLY A 195 -26.42 -5.73 -10.39
N ILE A 196 -25.97 -5.30 -9.21
CA ILE A 196 -24.89 -4.32 -9.06
C ILE A 196 -23.51 -4.98 -9.18
N VAL A 197 -23.38 -6.21 -8.67
CA VAL A 197 -22.13 -6.96 -8.74
C VAL A 197 -21.71 -7.16 -10.19
N GLU A 198 -22.65 -7.57 -11.06
CA GLU A 198 -22.39 -7.70 -12.50
C GLU A 198 -21.98 -6.37 -13.17
N LEU A 199 -22.50 -5.25 -12.67
CA LEU A 199 -22.16 -3.94 -13.18
C LEU A 199 -20.74 -3.50 -12.74
N ILE A 200 -20.33 -3.80 -11.50
CA ILE A 200 -19.11 -3.26 -10.87
C ILE A 200 -17.89 -4.14 -11.13
N THR A 201 -18.05 -5.47 -11.12
CA THR A 201 -16.92 -6.41 -11.23
C THR A 201 -16.08 -6.24 -12.50
N PRO A 202 -16.61 -5.97 -13.70
CA PRO A 202 -15.78 -5.71 -14.87
C PRO A 202 -14.95 -4.45 -14.72
N TRP A 203 -15.48 -3.39 -14.10
CA TRP A 203 -14.74 -2.15 -13.88
C TRP A 203 -13.59 -2.35 -12.89
N LEU A 204 -13.81 -3.15 -11.82
CA LEU A 204 -12.75 -3.51 -10.87
C LEU A 204 -11.68 -4.35 -11.55
N LEU A 205 -12.05 -5.35 -12.34
CA LEU A 205 -11.13 -6.23 -13.03
C LEU A 205 -10.26 -5.46 -14.04
N TYR A 206 -10.88 -4.79 -15.01
CA TYR A 206 -10.14 -4.10 -16.05
C TYR A 206 -9.45 -2.83 -15.54
N GLY A 207 -10.06 -2.08 -14.63
CA GLY A 207 -9.45 -0.93 -13.98
C GLY A 207 -8.26 -1.34 -13.10
N GLY A 208 -8.37 -2.48 -12.40
CA GLY A 208 -7.27 -3.07 -11.65
C GLY A 208 -6.12 -3.51 -12.54
N ILE A 209 -6.40 -4.22 -13.66
CA ILE A 209 -5.39 -4.60 -14.68
C ILE A 209 -4.68 -3.37 -15.23
N ALA A 210 -5.42 -2.33 -15.60
CA ALA A 210 -4.86 -1.07 -16.10
C ALA A 210 -3.98 -0.38 -15.03
N THR A 211 -4.38 -0.44 -13.76
CA THR A 211 -3.60 0.09 -12.62
C THR A 211 -2.28 -0.68 -12.43
N ILE A 212 -2.30 -2.02 -12.54
CA ILE A 212 -1.08 -2.85 -12.48
C ILE A 212 -0.16 -2.49 -13.65
N ALA A 213 -0.69 -2.36 -14.87
CA ALA A 213 0.08 -2.00 -16.06
C ALA A 213 0.75 -0.63 -15.90
N TYR A 214 -0.02 0.40 -15.49
CA TYR A 214 0.48 1.74 -15.23
C TYR A 214 1.55 1.74 -14.13
N GLY A 215 1.31 1.04 -13.02
CA GLY A 215 2.26 0.87 -11.93
C GLY A 215 3.55 0.19 -12.37
N SER A 216 3.47 -0.84 -13.21
CA SER A 216 4.64 -1.59 -13.73
C SER A 216 5.52 -0.71 -14.62
N VAL A 217 4.92 0.08 -15.50
CA VAL A 217 5.65 1.08 -16.30
C VAL A 217 6.30 2.12 -15.38
N GLY A 218 5.56 2.59 -14.39
CA GLY A 218 6.05 3.58 -13.42
C GLY A 218 7.23 3.08 -12.59
N VAL A 219 7.19 1.82 -12.12
CA VAL A 219 8.31 1.20 -11.39
C VAL A 219 9.56 1.12 -12.27
N LEU A 220 9.45 0.66 -13.52
CA LEU A 220 10.58 0.55 -14.46
C LEU A 220 11.17 1.91 -14.83
N ALA A 221 10.34 2.93 -14.98
CA ALA A 221 10.76 4.30 -15.30
C ALA A 221 11.39 5.03 -14.11
N SER A 222 11.18 4.56 -12.88
CA SER A 222 11.63 5.25 -11.66
C SER A 222 13.09 4.90 -11.32
N LYS A 223 13.84 5.90 -10.84
CA LYS A 223 15.22 5.74 -10.38
C LYS A 223 15.33 5.86 -8.85
N GLU A 224 14.42 6.58 -8.22
CA GLU A 224 14.42 6.85 -6.78
C GLU A 224 13.61 5.79 -6.03
N LEU A 225 14.13 5.26 -4.93
CA LEU A 225 13.47 4.22 -4.13
C LEU A 225 12.08 4.64 -3.61
N PRO A 226 11.84 5.88 -3.12
CA PRO A 226 10.51 6.30 -2.69
C PRO A 226 9.48 6.24 -3.82
N ARG A 227 9.90 6.57 -5.05
CA ARG A 227 9.02 6.54 -6.23
C ARG A 227 8.74 5.11 -6.69
N ILE A 228 9.74 4.22 -6.63
CA ILE A 228 9.57 2.77 -6.88
C ILE A 228 8.58 2.18 -5.86
N ALA A 229 8.72 2.49 -4.56
CA ALA A 229 7.81 2.04 -3.51
C ALA A 229 6.38 2.56 -3.72
N ALA A 230 6.20 3.80 -4.15
CA ALA A 230 4.90 4.38 -4.44
C ALA A 230 4.20 3.69 -5.63
N TYR A 231 4.91 3.41 -6.72
CA TYR A 231 4.36 2.64 -7.83
C TYR A 231 4.13 1.16 -7.45
N ALA A 232 4.96 0.55 -6.62
CA ALA A 232 4.71 -0.79 -6.08
C ALA A 232 3.44 -0.82 -5.21
N THR A 233 3.13 0.26 -4.48
CA THR A 233 1.87 0.42 -3.76
C THR A 233 0.68 0.48 -4.71
N LEU A 234 0.80 1.14 -5.87
CA LEU A 234 -0.21 1.13 -6.93
C LEU A 234 -0.41 -0.27 -7.53
N ILE A 235 0.67 -0.98 -7.85
CA ILE A 235 0.59 -2.37 -8.32
C ILE A 235 -0.17 -3.23 -7.32
N SER A 236 0.12 -3.06 -6.02
CA SER A 236 -0.58 -3.78 -4.96
C SER A 236 -2.07 -3.44 -4.91
N SER A 237 -2.45 -2.17 -5.01
CA SER A 237 -3.86 -1.76 -5.06
C SER A 237 -4.56 -2.30 -6.30
N GLY A 238 -3.92 -2.20 -7.47
CA GLY A 238 -4.45 -2.73 -8.73
C GLY A 238 -4.66 -4.24 -8.68
N THR A 239 -3.72 -4.98 -8.07
CA THR A 239 -3.83 -6.45 -7.90
C THR A 239 -5.03 -6.80 -7.03
N LEU A 240 -5.24 -6.09 -5.91
CA LEU A 240 -6.38 -6.30 -5.03
C LEU A 240 -7.72 -5.98 -5.72
N LEU A 241 -7.80 -4.83 -6.40
CA LEU A 241 -9.02 -4.43 -7.11
C LEU A 241 -9.36 -5.40 -8.24
N ALA A 242 -8.35 -5.82 -9.03
CA ALA A 242 -8.56 -6.81 -10.09
C ALA A 242 -8.99 -8.17 -9.55
N ALA A 243 -8.43 -8.60 -8.43
CA ALA A 243 -8.80 -9.82 -7.76
C ALA A 243 -10.25 -9.76 -7.22
N PHE A 244 -10.67 -8.64 -6.63
CA PHE A 244 -12.06 -8.44 -6.20
C PHE A 244 -13.03 -8.40 -7.39
N GLY A 245 -12.57 -7.91 -8.55
CA GLY A 245 -13.34 -7.94 -9.79
C GLY A 245 -13.61 -9.35 -10.35
N THR A 246 -12.99 -10.40 -9.81
CA THR A 246 -13.35 -11.80 -10.15
C THR A 246 -14.56 -12.31 -9.39
N ALA A 247 -14.96 -11.65 -8.31
CA ALA A 247 -16.06 -12.02 -7.41
C ALA A 247 -15.96 -13.46 -6.84
N ASP A 248 -14.77 -14.02 -6.73
CA ASP A 248 -14.52 -15.38 -6.26
C ASP A 248 -14.00 -15.38 -4.81
N GLU A 249 -14.66 -16.11 -3.93
CA GLU A 249 -14.32 -16.18 -2.51
C GLU A 249 -12.88 -16.66 -2.24
N ARG A 250 -12.39 -17.62 -3.04
CA ARG A 250 -11.03 -18.16 -2.90
C ARG A 250 -9.98 -17.11 -3.26
N VAL A 251 -10.27 -16.31 -4.29
CA VAL A 251 -9.42 -15.20 -4.72
C VAL A 251 -9.43 -14.10 -3.66
N ILE A 252 -10.56 -13.87 -3.00
CA ILE A 252 -10.69 -12.88 -1.92
C ILE A 252 -9.81 -13.26 -0.73
N GLY A 253 -9.83 -14.53 -0.28
CA GLY A 253 -8.96 -15.00 0.79
C GLY A 253 -7.47 -14.77 0.49
N ALA A 254 -7.01 -15.22 -0.68
CA ALA A 254 -5.63 -14.99 -1.14
C ALA A 254 -5.29 -13.48 -1.25
N SER A 255 -6.27 -12.66 -1.64
CA SER A 255 -6.12 -11.20 -1.74
C SER A 255 -5.96 -10.53 -0.38
N LEU A 256 -6.69 -10.97 0.63
CA LEU A 256 -6.53 -10.48 2.01
C LEU A 256 -5.14 -10.84 2.56
N TYR A 257 -4.64 -12.04 2.27
CA TYR A 257 -3.26 -12.41 2.62
C TYR A 257 -2.23 -11.52 1.90
N TYR A 258 -2.45 -11.25 0.61
CA TYR A 258 -1.63 -10.33 -0.18
C TYR A 258 -1.65 -8.91 0.38
N LEU A 259 -2.82 -8.42 0.81
CA LEU A 259 -2.99 -7.10 1.37
C LEU A 259 -2.07 -6.87 2.57
N VAL A 260 -2.01 -7.81 3.51
CA VAL A 260 -1.17 -7.69 4.71
C VAL A 260 0.32 -7.64 4.35
N GLY A 261 0.81 -8.64 3.62
CA GLY A 261 2.22 -8.74 3.26
C GLY A 261 2.70 -7.58 2.40
N SER A 262 1.92 -7.19 1.38
CA SER A 262 2.27 -6.08 0.50
C SER A 262 2.25 -4.72 1.22
N THR A 263 1.41 -4.54 2.22
CA THR A 263 1.34 -3.29 3.00
C THR A 263 2.56 -3.14 3.90
N PHE A 264 2.96 -4.19 4.61
CA PHE A 264 4.18 -4.16 5.43
C PHE A 264 5.45 -3.98 4.58
N ALA A 265 5.52 -4.67 3.44
CA ALA A 265 6.65 -4.53 2.53
C ALA A 265 6.75 -3.12 1.93
N ALA A 266 5.62 -2.52 1.53
CA ALA A 266 5.60 -1.14 1.04
C ALA A 266 6.03 -0.15 2.14
N GLY A 267 5.52 -0.32 3.37
CA GLY A 267 5.96 0.46 4.53
C GLY A 267 7.46 0.34 4.79
N ALA A 268 8.01 -0.88 4.78
CA ALA A 268 9.45 -1.11 4.92
C ALA A 268 10.26 -0.45 3.80
N ALA A 269 9.78 -0.50 2.55
CA ALA A 269 10.45 0.15 1.41
C ALA A 269 10.53 1.67 1.58
N PHE A 270 9.46 2.30 2.08
CA PHE A 270 9.47 3.74 2.37
C PHE A 270 10.43 4.08 3.50
N LEU A 271 10.47 3.28 4.57
CA LEU A 271 11.42 3.50 5.67
C LEU A 271 12.88 3.26 5.26
N LEU A 272 13.14 2.28 4.37
CA LEU A 272 14.47 2.03 3.81
C LEU A 272 14.98 3.14 2.89
N ALA A 273 14.07 3.91 2.29
CA ALA A 273 14.43 4.91 1.29
C ALA A 273 15.36 6.00 1.84
N GLU A 274 15.18 6.42 3.08
CA GLU A 274 15.99 7.49 3.69
C GLU A 274 17.40 7.00 4.07
N PRO A 275 17.58 5.89 4.83
CA PRO A 275 18.93 5.39 5.14
C PRO A 275 19.74 5.07 3.89
N ILE A 276 19.12 4.49 2.86
CA ILE A 276 19.76 4.16 1.59
C ILE A 276 20.14 5.44 0.80
N GLY A 277 19.34 6.50 0.92
CA GLY A 277 19.60 7.78 0.25
C GLY A 277 20.61 8.68 0.97
N ARG A 278 20.95 8.36 2.23
CA ARG A 278 21.96 9.13 2.97
C ARG A 278 23.34 8.74 2.50
N ARG A 279 24.07 9.73 1.99
CA ARG A 279 25.50 9.61 1.76
C ARG A 279 26.23 10.08 3.00
N ARG A 280 27.31 9.41 3.36
CA ARG A 280 28.22 9.90 4.39
C ARG A 280 28.83 11.17 3.84
N GLU A 281 28.64 12.31 4.50
CA GLU A 281 29.46 13.49 4.24
C GLU A 281 30.86 13.09 4.62
N THR A 282 31.68 12.70 3.64
CA THR A 282 33.10 12.57 3.81
C THR A 282 33.56 14.02 4.03
N GLU A 283 33.95 14.36 5.27
CA GLU A 283 34.70 15.60 5.47
C GLU A 283 35.82 15.59 4.43
N PRO A 284 35.99 16.67 3.64
CA PRO A 284 37.06 16.70 2.70
C PRO A 284 38.34 16.44 3.52
N VAL A 285 38.95 15.28 3.29
CA VAL A 285 40.28 15.01 3.82
C VAL A 285 41.08 16.17 3.33
N GLN A 286 41.46 17.07 4.25
CA GLN A 286 42.45 18.07 3.92
C GLN A 286 43.71 17.27 3.56
N VAL A 287 43.90 17.08 2.26
CA VAL A 287 45.15 16.60 1.72
C VAL A 287 46.10 17.71 2.07
N VAL A 288 46.75 17.60 3.23
CA VAL A 288 47.92 18.37 3.53
C VAL A 288 48.94 17.87 2.53
N GLU A 289 49.07 18.59 1.42
CA GLU A 289 50.18 18.32 0.49
C GLU A 289 51.48 18.32 1.32
N PRO A 290 52.20 17.20 1.36
CA PRO A 290 53.45 17.17 2.06
C PRO A 290 54.39 18.21 1.40
N VAL A 291 54.80 19.19 2.16
CA VAL A 291 55.69 20.30 1.70
C VAL A 291 57.02 19.77 1.16
N PHE A 292 57.33 18.51 1.39
CA PHE A 292 58.49 17.78 0.85
C PHE A 292 57.99 16.39 0.44
N GLY A 293 57.63 16.24 -0.83
CA GLY A 293 57.32 14.95 -1.41
C GLY A 293 58.61 14.29 -1.89
N ASP A 294 59.05 13.23 -1.23
CA ASP A 294 59.97 12.30 -1.84
C ASP A 294 59.23 11.52 -2.93
N ASP A 295 59.60 11.73 -4.18
CA ASP A 295 59.03 11.05 -5.36
C ASP A 295 59.08 9.50 -5.26
N PHE A 296 59.83 8.97 -4.31
CA PHE A 296 60.03 7.56 -4.08
C PHE A 296 58.85 6.88 -3.34
N GLU A 297 58.17 7.58 -2.40
CA GLU A 297 57.01 7.04 -1.70
C GLU A 297 55.73 7.02 -2.57
N THR A 298 55.62 7.96 -3.51
CA THR A 298 54.47 8.05 -4.41
C THR A 298 54.41 6.87 -5.38
N ASN A 299 55.56 6.38 -5.84
CA ASN A 299 55.62 5.23 -6.73
C ASN A 299 55.32 3.89 -6.03
N LEU A 300 55.72 3.73 -4.76
CA LEU A 300 55.39 2.54 -3.98
C LEU A 300 53.88 2.46 -3.65
N ARG A 301 53.24 3.61 -3.41
CA ARG A 301 51.81 3.65 -3.12
C ARG A 301 50.93 3.29 -4.33
N SER A 302 51.35 3.69 -5.53
CA SER A 302 50.64 3.34 -6.78
C SER A 302 50.78 1.84 -7.17
N GLU A 303 51.87 1.18 -6.76
CA GLU A 303 52.07 -0.24 -6.99
C GLU A 303 51.25 -1.12 -6.02
N PHE A 304 50.95 -0.62 -4.80
CA PHE A 304 50.14 -1.35 -3.81
C PHE A 304 48.64 -1.04 -3.91
N GLU A 305 48.21 0.05 -4.56
CA GLU A 305 46.80 0.37 -4.80
C GLU A 305 46.12 -0.59 -5.80
N GLY A 306 46.90 -1.42 -6.49
CA GLY A 306 46.36 -2.46 -7.41
C GLY A 306 45.94 -3.78 -6.74
N TYR A 307 46.24 -3.97 -5.45
CA TYR A 307 45.69 -5.11 -4.70
C TYR A 307 44.45 -4.67 -3.93
N GLU A 308 43.27 -4.97 -4.47
CA GLU A 308 42.05 -4.90 -3.72
C GLU A 308 42.13 -5.84 -2.50
N VAL A 309 42.67 -5.34 -1.40
CA VAL A 309 42.50 -5.97 -0.09
C VAL A 309 41.01 -5.86 0.23
N GLY A 310 40.34 -6.99 0.39
CA GLY A 310 38.91 -7.09 0.51
C GLY A 310 38.31 -5.96 1.33
N VAL A 311 37.43 -5.18 0.70
CA VAL A 311 36.73 -4.04 1.33
C VAL A 311 35.89 -4.59 2.48
N VAL A 312 36.23 -4.21 3.71
CA VAL A 312 35.43 -4.58 4.89
C VAL A 312 34.09 -3.88 4.78
N ILE A 313 33.05 -4.63 4.45
CA ILE A 313 31.68 -4.10 4.38
C ILE A 313 31.22 -3.74 5.81
N PRO A 314 30.89 -2.49 6.10
CA PRO A 314 30.37 -2.11 7.41
C PRO A 314 29.10 -2.92 7.76
N ALA A 315 28.95 -3.35 9.00
CA ALA A 315 27.82 -4.14 9.45
C ALA A 315 26.46 -3.43 9.18
N SER A 316 26.42 -2.10 9.27
CA SER A 316 25.26 -1.28 8.92
C SER A 316 24.87 -1.41 7.44
N THR A 317 25.83 -1.40 6.54
CA THR A 317 25.62 -1.58 5.09
C THR A 317 25.15 -2.99 4.79
N ALA A 318 25.72 -4.02 5.42
CA ALA A 318 25.30 -5.40 5.27
C ALA A 318 23.84 -5.60 5.76
N LEU A 319 23.49 -5.01 6.90
CA LEU A 319 22.14 -5.05 7.46
C LEU A 319 21.13 -4.38 6.52
N LEU A 320 21.44 -3.19 6.02
CA LEU A 320 20.58 -2.47 5.06
C LEU A 320 20.43 -3.23 3.74
N GLY A 321 21.52 -3.80 3.23
CA GLY A 321 21.51 -4.62 2.03
C GLY A 321 20.62 -5.85 2.20
N GLY A 322 20.75 -6.56 3.31
CA GLY A 322 19.88 -7.69 3.65
C GLY A 322 18.42 -7.30 3.78
N ALA A 323 18.13 -6.21 4.49
CA ALA A 323 16.78 -5.68 4.62
C ALA A 323 16.19 -5.25 3.26
N PHE A 324 16.99 -4.62 2.41
CA PHE A 324 16.60 -4.25 1.05
C PHE A 324 16.27 -5.47 0.19
N VAL A 325 17.10 -6.53 0.23
CA VAL A 325 16.86 -7.77 -0.53
C VAL A 325 15.56 -8.44 -0.07
N VAL A 326 15.33 -8.58 1.24
CA VAL A 326 14.08 -9.16 1.77
C VAL A 326 12.87 -8.32 1.32
N CYS A 327 12.94 -7.00 1.43
CA CYS A 327 11.89 -6.10 0.98
C CYS A 327 11.62 -6.25 -0.53
N ALA A 328 12.66 -6.31 -1.34
CA ALA A 328 12.57 -6.49 -2.79
C ALA A 328 11.90 -7.81 -3.17
N LEU A 329 12.25 -8.91 -2.51
CA LEU A 329 11.65 -10.23 -2.76
C LEU A 329 10.16 -10.26 -2.40
N VAL A 330 9.75 -9.63 -1.28
CA VAL A 330 8.33 -9.56 -0.90
C VAL A 330 7.53 -8.72 -1.90
N LEU A 331 8.02 -7.53 -2.27
CA LEU A 331 7.34 -6.63 -3.20
C LEU A 331 7.24 -7.21 -4.61
N ALA A 332 8.31 -7.83 -5.10
CA ALA A 332 8.30 -8.52 -6.39
C ALA A 332 7.40 -9.76 -6.39
N GLY A 333 7.18 -10.36 -5.21
CA GLY A 333 6.44 -11.60 -5.07
C GLY A 333 7.27 -12.81 -5.51
N MET A 334 8.53 -12.86 -5.05
CA MET A 334 9.45 -13.96 -5.34
C MET A 334 9.48 -14.99 -4.21
N PRO A 335 9.67 -16.29 -4.53
CA PRO A 335 9.86 -17.31 -3.51
C PRO A 335 11.05 -16.98 -2.59
N PRO A 336 11.00 -17.35 -1.32
CA PRO A 336 10.00 -18.14 -0.60
C PRO A 336 9.00 -17.29 0.22
N LEU A 337 8.95 -15.97 0.02
CA LEU A 337 8.28 -15.02 0.92
C LEU A 337 6.76 -14.89 0.67
N SER A 338 6.06 -14.24 1.63
CA SER A 338 4.59 -14.06 1.64
C SER A 338 4.03 -13.45 0.37
N GLY A 339 4.77 -12.55 -0.30
CA GLY A 339 4.38 -11.96 -1.57
C GLY A 339 4.17 -12.97 -2.69
N PHE A 340 5.03 -14.02 -2.74
CA PHE A 340 4.89 -15.12 -3.70
C PHE A 340 3.67 -15.98 -3.39
N LEU A 341 3.53 -16.44 -2.14
CA LEU A 341 2.41 -17.27 -1.73
C LEU A 341 1.06 -16.60 -2.01
N ALA A 342 0.99 -15.31 -1.74
CA ALA A 342 -0.20 -14.50 -1.99
C ALA A 342 -0.56 -14.39 -3.48
N LYS A 343 0.43 -14.01 -4.31
CA LYS A 343 0.21 -13.91 -5.77
C LYS A 343 -0.11 -15.28 -6.38
N LEU A 344 0.56 -16.33 -5.94
CA LEU A 344 0.26 -17.70 -6.37
C LEU A 344 -1.16 -18.11 -5.99
N GLY A 345 -1.61 -17.78 -4.77
CA GLY A 345 -2.99 -18.03 -4.33
C GLY A 345 -4.02 -17.30 -5.20
N ILE A 346 -3.79 -16.02 -5.52
CA ILE A 346 -4.66 -15.26 -6.42
C ILE A 346 -4.68 -15.91 -7.81
N MET A 347 -3.51 -16.19 -8.40
CA MET A 347 -3.42 -16.76 -9.75
C MET A 347 -4.05 -18.16 -9.82
N SER A 348 -3.81 -19.01 -8.82
CA SER A 348 -4.41 -20.34 -8.76
C SER A 348 -5.94 -20.28 -8.60
N GLY A 349 -6.46 -19.35 -7.77
CA GLY A 349 -7.90 -19.12 -7.64
C GLY A 349 -8.54 -18.70 -8.96
N VAL A 350 -7.94 -17.71 -9.64
CA VAL A 350 -8.43 -17.21 -10.94
C VAL A 350 -8.44 -18.29 -12.02
N LEU A 351 -7.46 -19.21 -12.02
CA LEU A 351 -7.37 -20.29 -13.03
C LEU A 351 -8.21 -21.53 -12.70
N ALA A 352 -8.49 -21.79 -11.42
CA ALA A 352 -9.21 -23.00 -10.99
C ALA A 352 -10.73 -22.97 -11.26
N PHE A 353 -11.31 -21.82 -11.62
CA PHE A 353 -12.74 -21.55 -11.53
C PHE A 353 -13.54 -21.73 -12.84
N GLN A 354 -12.92 -22.10 -13.96
CA GLN A 354 -13.62 -22.09 -15.24
C GLN A 354 -13.44 -23.42 -15.99
N ASP A 355 -14.56 -24.01 -16.40
CA ASP A 355 -14.57 -25.10 -17.40
C ASP A 355 -13.88 -24.68 -18.71
N ALA A 356 -13.82 -23.36 -18.98
CA ALA A 356 -12.94 -22.73 -19.96
C ALA A 356 -12.38 -21.43 -19.38
N VAL A 357 -11.07 -21.39 -19.11
CA VAL A 357 -10.40 -20.19 -18.57
C VAL A 357 -10.60 -18.99 -19.51
N SER A 358 -11.21 -17.92 -19.01
CA SER A 358 -11.53 -16.75 -19.84
C SER A 358 -10.25 -16.00 -20.27
N GLY A 359 -10.33 -15.28 -21.39
CA GLY A 359 -9.22 -14.45 -21.85
C GLY A 359 -8.78 -13.40 -20.80
N SER A 360 -9.73 -12.85 -20.03
CA SER A 360 -9.47 -11.88 -18.96
C SER A 360 -8.68 -12.49 -17.81
N SER A 361 -8.92 -13.77 -17.46
CA SER A 361 -8.16 -14.50 -16.44
C SER A 361 -6.69 -14.65 -16.83
N TRP A 362 -6.41 -15.01 -18.08
CA TRP A 362 -5.04 -15.09 -18.60
C TRP A 362 -4.34 -13.73 -18.65
N VAL A 363 -5.05 -12.66 -19.00
CA VAL A 363 -4.51 -11.30 -18.96
C VAL A 363 -4.16 -10.90 -17.53
N LEU A 364 -5.03 -11.20 -16.55
CA LEU A 364 -4.77 -10.89 -15.15
C LEU A 364 -3.54 -11.63 -14.64
N VAL A 365 -3.44 -12.93 -14.87
CA VAL A 365 -2.28 -13.74 -14.46
C VAL A 365 -1.00 -13.20 -15.10
N SER A 366 -1.02 -12.93 -16.41
CA SER A 366 0.15 -12.43 -17.14
C SER A 366 0.63 -11.09 -16.61
N ILE A 367 -0.29 -10.16 -16.32
CA ILE A 367 0.10 -8.84 -15.81
C ILE A 367 0.60 -8.90 -14.36
N ILE A 368 0.09 -9.81 -13.52
CA ILE A 368 0.60 -10.03 -12.16
C ILE A 368 2.05 -10.54 -12.22
N VAL A 369 2.35 -11.52 -13.08
CA VAL A 369 3.72 -12.04 -13.28
C VAL A 369 4.64 -10.95 -13.82
N PHE A 370 4.20 -10.24 -14.86
CA PHE A 370 4.96 -9.13 -15.44
C PHE A 370 5.26 -8.03 -14.41
N SER A 371 4.29 -7.66 -13.58
CA SER A 371 4.47 -6.65 -12.53
C SER A 371 5.50 -7.07 -11.48
N GLY A 372 5.54 -8.36 -11.15
CA GLY A 372 6.56 -8.93 -10.26
C GLY A 372 7.96 -8.80 -10.84
N LEU A 373 8.13 -9.18 -12.12
CA LEU A 373 9.39 -9.06 -12.84
C LEU A 373 9.83 -7.60 -12.96
N ALA A 374 8.91 -6.70 -13.34
CA ALA A 374 9.18 -5.27 -13.44
C ALA A 374 9.67 -4.68 -12.11
N THR A 375 9.00 -5.04 -11.01
CA THR A 375 9.39 -4.60 -9.66
C THR A 375 10.75 -5.15 -9.27
N LEU A 376 11.02 -6.42 -9.54
CA LEU A 376 12.31 -7.04 -9.27
C LEU A 376 13.44 -6.34 -10.03
N LEU A 377 13.28 -6.14 -11.35
CA LEU A 377 14.28 -5.49 -12.19
C LEU A 377 14.59 -4.06 -11.72
N ALA A 378 13.57 -3.29 -11.35
CA ALA A 378 13.76 -1.92 -10.86
C ALA A 378 14.49 -1.89 -9.52
N LEU A 379 14.14 -2.79 -8.58
CA LEU A 379 14.80 -2.90 -7.29
C LEU A 379 16.21 -3.47 -7.42
N MET A 380 16.45 -4.46 -8.28
CA MET A 380 17.80 -4.97 -8.57
C MET A 380 18.70 -3.86 -9.13
N ARG A 381 18.19 -3.10 -10.12
CA ARG A 381 18.93 -1.95 -10.66
C ARG A 381 19.31 -0.96 -9.56
N LYS A 382 18.35 -0.64 -8.66
CA LYS A 382 18.62 0.27 -7.53
C LYS A 382 19.58 -0.34 -6.51
N GLY A 383 19.46 -1.62 -6.23
CA GLY A 383 20.37 -2.33 -5.34
C GLY A 383 21.82 -2.35 -5.86
N VAL A 384 22.02 -2.61 -7.15
CA VAL A 384 23.35 -2.53 -7.79
C VAL A 384 23.92 -1.12 -7.70
N GLU A 385 23.10 -0.10 -8.03
CA GLU A 385 23.52 1.30 -7.91
C GLU A 385 23.98 1.68 -6.50
N VAL A 386 23.28 1.21 -5.46
CA VAL A 386 23.52 1.62 -4.08
C VAL A 386 24.62 0.80 -3.40
N PHE A 387 24.65 -0.52 -3.63
CA PHE A 387 25.51 -1.44 -2.86
C PHE A 387 26.72 -1.96 -3.63
N TRP A 388 26.76 -1.85 -4.97
CA TRP A 388 27.84 -2.37 -5.81
C TRP A 388 28.59 -1.33 -6.62
N GLN A 389 28.06 -0.11 -6.79
CA GLN A 389 28.85 0.94 -7.41
C GLN A 389 29.86 1.46 -6.40
N SER A 390 31.14 1.16 -6.67
CA SER A 390 32.29 1.64 -5.89
C SER A 390 32.42 3.16 -6.06
N GLY A 391 31.91 3.90 -5.12
CA GLY A 391 32.20 5.32 -4.92
C GLY A 391 32.67 5.50 -3.48
N ASP A 392 33.47 6.50 -3.22
CA ASP A 392 33.90 6.92 -1.87
C ASP A 392 32.73 7.30 -0.93
N ASP A 393 31.51 7.22 -1.43
CA ASP A 393 30.25 7.52 -0.75
C ASP A 393 29.76 6.32 0.07
N ALA A 394 30.35 6.08 1.23
CA ALA A 394 29.82 5.10 2.18
C ALA A 394 28.39 5.47 2.59
N ILE A 395 27.50 4.46 2.68
CA ILE A 395 26.13 4.64 3.21
C ILE A 395 26.22 5.21 4.63
N GLY A 396 25.44 6.24 4.91
CA GLY A 396 25.41 6.89 6.23
C GLY A 396 24.99 5.93 7.35
N GLU A 397 25.35 6.29 8.59
CA GLU A 397 25.01 5.48 9.76
C GLU A 397 23.49 5.36 9.94
N VAL A 398 23.02 4.15 10.27
CA VAL A 398 21.63 3.85 10.56
C VAL A 398 21.42 3.84 12.05
N GLY A 399 20.48 4.63 12.52
CA GLY A 399 20.09 4.65 13.92
C GLY A 399 19.46 3.31 14.36
N SER A 400 19.68 2.92 15.60
CA SER A 400 19.11 1.66 16.15
C SER A 400 17.58 1.62 16.07
N LEU A 401 16.90 2.75 16.30
CA LEU A 401 15.44 2.85 16.18
C LEU A 401 14.96 2.73 14.72
N GLU A 402 15.74 3.27 13.77
CA GLU A 402 15.44 3.15 12.34
C GLU A 402 15.57 1.68 11.92
N ALA A 403 16.67 1.03 12.30
CA ALA A 403 16.90 -0.38 12.01
C ALA A 403 15.83 -1.28 12.66
N ALA A 404 15.44 -1.00 13.90
CA ALA A 404 14.40 -1.74 14.62
C ALA A 404 13.02 -1.59 13.95
N ALA A 405 12.66 -0.38 13.50
CA ALA A 405 11.40 -0.13 12.82
C ALA A 405 11.30 -0.88 11.48
N ILE A 406 12.36 -0.83 10.67
CA ILE A 406 12.45 -1.57 9.41
C ILE A 406 12.43 -3.08 9.69
N GLY A 407 13.23 -3.53 10.66
CA GLY A 407 13.33 -4.91 11.10
C GLY A 407 11.98 -5.48 11.55
N LEU A 408 11.19 -4.70 12.29
CA LEU A 408 9.84 -5.09 12.73
C LEU A 408 8.92 -5.43 11.56
N LEU A 409 8.87 -4.58 10.53
CA LEU A 409 8.00 -4.80 9.36
C LEU A 409 8.46 -6.00 8.52
N LEU A 410 9.76 -6.16 8.31
CA LEU A 410 10.31 -7.30 7.57
C LEU A 410 10.16 -8.61 8.36
N THR A 411 10.35 -8.57 9.68
CA THR A 411 10.09 -9.72 10.55
C THR A 411 8.62 -10.12 10.52
N ALA A 412 7.69 -9.15 10.49
CA ALA A 412 6.26 -9.43 10.32
C ALA A 412 5.99 -10.13 8.97
N CYS A 413 6.61 -9.69 7.86
CA CYS A 413 6.50 -10.37 6.57
C CYS A 413 7.03 -11.81 6.61
N ILE A 414 8.17 -12.03 7.28
CA ILE A 414 8.77 -13.36 7.46
C ILE A 414 7.89 -14.22 8.36
N ALA A 415 7.39 -13.68 9.47
CA ALA A 415 6.50 -14.38 10.39
C ALA A 415 5.21 -14.88 9.72
N ILE A 416 4.59 -14.03 8.90
CA ILE A 416 3.40 -14.39 8.10
C ILE A 416 3.77 -15.50 7.09
N THR A 417 4.98 -15.48 6.53
CA THR A 417 5.45 -16.53 5.62
C THR A 417 5.64 -17.86 6.35
N LEU A 418 6.30 -17.85 7.51
CA LEU A 418 6.54 -19.06 8.30
C LEU A 418 5.24 -19.63 8.87
N ALA A 419 4.33 -18.76 9.27
CA ALA A 419 3.00 -19.09 9.76
C ALA A 419 1.93 -19.08 8.65
N ALA A 420 2.28 -19.37 7.38
CA ALA A 420 1.35 -19.25 6.25
C ALA A 420 0.08 -20.12 6.45
N GLY A 421 0.22 -21.34 6.95
CA GLY A 421 -0.91 -22.23 7.20
C GLY A 421 -1.93 -21.67 8.21
N PRO A 422 -1.55 -21.33 9.44
CA PRO A 422 -2.43 -20.67 10.39
C PRO A 422 -2.98 -19.33 9.90
N SER A 423 -2.16 -18.51 9.23
CA SER A 423 -2.58 -17.21 8.70
C SER A 423 -3.64 -17.35 7.61
N MET A 424 -3.46 -18.28 6.68
CA MET A 424 -4.44 -18.55 5.64
C MET A 424 -5.76 -19.05 6.21
N ARG A 425 -5.73 -19.98 7.17
CA ARG A 425 -6.98 -20.44 7.84
C ARG A 425 -7.75 -19.30 8.49
N TYR A 426 -7.06 -18.39 9.19
CA TYR A 426 -7.70 -17.21 9.77
C TYR A 426 -8.31 -16.31 8.71
N ILE A 427 -7.61 -16.13 7.60
CA ILE A 427 -8.06 -15.29 6.49
C ILE A 427 -9.22 -15.93 5.72
N ASP A 428 -9.20 -17.26 5.54
CA ASP A 428 -10.30 -18.00 4.91
C ASP A 428 -11.58 -17.89 5.75
N LEU A 429 -11.48 -18.00 7.09
CA LEU A 429 -12.61 -17.74 7.99
C LEU A 429 -13.12 -16.30 7.86
N THR A 430 -12.21 -15.32 7.80
CA THR A 430 -12.58 -13.91 7.60
C THR A 430 -13.25 -13.68 6.24
N SER A 431 -12.77 -14.35 5.19
CA SER A 431 -13.37 -14.28 3.85
C SER A 431 -14.77 -14.87 3.83
N ALA A 432 -14.96 -16.02 4.48
CA ALA A 432 -16.29 -16.65 4.60
C ALA A 432 -17.27 -15.78 5.40
N GLU A 433 -16.83 -15.15 6.50
CA GLU A 433 -17.65 -14.18 7.25
C GLU A 433 -18.03 -12.96 6.41
N LEU A 434 -17.09 -12.45 5.58
CA LEU A 434 -17.37 -11.33 4.68
C LEU A 434 -18.34 -11.71 3.57
N ALA A 435 -18.32 -12.97 3.09
CA ALA A 435 -19.20 -13.48 2.07
C ALA A 435 -20.63 -13.77 2.59
N SER A 436 -20.85 -13.71 3.90
CA SER A 436 -22.17 -13.94 4.53
C SER A 436 -22.73 -12.65 5.16
N PRO A 437 -23.27 -11.71 4.36
CA PRO A 437 -23.80 -10.44 4.85
C PRO A 437 -24.96 -10.61 5.84
N VAL A 438 -25.68 -11.71 5.78
CA VAL A 438 -26.79 -12.02 6.73
C VAL A 438 -26.28 -12.09 8.16
N VAL A 439 -25.13 -12.75 8.41
CA VAL A 439 -24.52 -12.83 9.75
C VAL A 439 -24.20 -11.44 10.28
N TYR A 440 -23.67 -10.56 9.43
CA TYR A 440 -23.38 -9.18 9.79
C TYR A 440 -24.64 -8.36 10.07
N THR A 441 -25.67 -8.48 9.20
CA THR A 441 -26.93 -7.74 9.36
C THR A 441 -27.68 -8.20 10.61
N GLU A 442 -27.74 -9.49 10.89
CA GLU A 442 -28.34 -10.03 12.12
C GLU A 442 -27.59 -9.59 13.39
N ALA A 443 -26.26 -9.60 13.36
CA ALA A 443 -25.44 -9.14 14.49
C ALA A 443 -25.65 -7.65 14.79
N VAL A 444 -25.83 -6.81 13.77
CA VAL A 444 -26.01 -5.36 13.92
C VAL A 444 -27.45 -4.96 14.19
N LEU A 445 -28.42 -5.56 13.49
CA LEU A 445 -29.84 -5.19 13.54
C LEU A 445 -30.61 -6.06 14.54
N GLY A 446 -30.19 -7.31 14.77
CA GLY A 446 -30.86 -8.25 15.67
C GLY A 446 -30.85 -7.83 17.13
N GLY A 447 -29.91 -7.01 17.55
CA GLY A 447 -29.85 -6.38 18.88
C GLY A 447 -30.74 -5.14 19.04
N GLN A 448 -31.42 -4.70 17.99
CA GLN A 448 -32.30 -3.52 17.96
C GLN A 448 -33.78 -3.86 17.84
N ARG A 449 -34.16 -5.15 17.77
CA ARG A 449 -35.56 -5.62 17.75
C ARG A 449 -36.03 -6.15 19.07
#